data_5ccc194a6e9daa11dc67dfaf525b653e
#
_entry.id   5ccc194a6e9daa11dc67dfaf525b653e
#
_cell.length_a   1.000
_cell.length_b   1.000
_cell.length_c   1.000
_cell.angle_alpha   90.00
_cell.angle_beta   90.00
_cell.angle_gamma   90.00
#
_symmetry.space_group_name_H-M   'P 1'
#
loop_
_entity.id
_entity.type
_entity.pdbx_description
1 polymer ?
#
loop_
_entity_poly.entity_id
_entity_poly.type
_entity_poly.pdbx_seq_one_letter_code
_entity_poly.pdbx_strand_id
1 'polypeptide(L)'
;MNKKTVVEKKYKILLESLKKHNKLYFDKDNPQISDADYDIIKKEAIELEKKYPYLKSIGSAKNIVGVSPSNKFEKVKHLKPMLSLSNSFDKKDMEDFLKKIKNFLNLKDENIELFAEPKIDGISATLIYEKGVLIKGLSRGDGITGENILQNLKTISGIPRSITSDKIPDLLEIRCEVFISKKDFQNIKKDFANPRNAAGGSLRQKNPQETSKIPLKYFAYGFGAVEPQKFLKQSEFLKKINEWGFCTNPLSQTINGIKEIEDQHQKVDKMRASLDYDIDGLVYKVNDLNLQKRLGSTSNAPRWATAYKFSAEKAVTKIKDIVIQVGRTGAITPVAKVQPVTVGGVVVSNATLHNEDEITRKDIRIGDTIEIQRAGD
;
A
#
# COMPACT_ATOMS: atom_id res chain seq x y z
N MET A 1 21.11 13.11 31.98
CA MET A 1 20.90 13.47 30.55
C MET A 1 19.71 14.41 30.45
N ASN A 2 19.83 15.47 29.65
CA ASN A 2 18.72 16.41 29.47
C ASN A 2 17.56 15.69 28.73
N LYS A 3 16.33 15.86 29.21
CA LYS A 3 15.11 15.24 28.65
C LYS A 3 14.99 15.46 27.14
N LYS A 4 15.45 16.60 26.63
CA LYS A 4 15.52 16.95 25.22
C LYS A 4 16.41 16.00 24.44
N THR A 5 17.62 15.70 24.93
CA THR A 5 18.60 14.80 24.29
C THR A 5 18.10 13.37 24.20
N VAL A 6 17.33 12.90 25.19
CA VAL A 6 16.74 11.56 25.17
C VAL A 6 15.67 11.46 24.08
N VAL A 7 14.80 12.47 23.97
CA VAL A 7 13.75 12.52 22.95
C VAL A 7 14.33 12.59 21.53
N GLU A 8 15.37 13.41 21.34
CA GLU A 8 16.06 13.51 20.05
C GLU A 8 16.71 12.19 19.64
N LYS A 9 17.36 11.49 20.59
CA LYS A 9 17.98 10.18 20.33
C LYS A 9 16.91 9.16 19.92
N LYS A 10 15.80 9.07 20.66
CA LYS A 10 14.69 8.18 20.32
C LYS A 10 14.13 8.48 18.94
N TYR A 11 13.90 9.76 18.62
CA TYR A 11 13.37 10.17 17.32
C TYR A 11 14.31 9.85 16.16
N LYS A 12 15.64 10.04 16.32
CA LYS A 12 16.63 9.65 15.32
C LYS A 12 16.60 8.16 15.02
N ILE A 13 16.52 7.32 16.06
CA ILE A 13 16.40 5.86 15.90
C ILE A 13 15.15 5.50 15.08
N LEU A 14 14.01 6.10 15.37
CA LEU A 14 12.78 5.86 14.61
C LEU A 14 12.92 6.29 13.15
N LEU A 15 13.52 7.47 12.86
CA LEU A 15 13.76 7.92 11.49
C LEU A 15 14.72 7.01 10.72
N GLU A 16 15.80 6.55 11.34
CA GLU A 16 16.75 5.62 10.74
C GLU A 16 16.08 4.27 10.44
N SER A 17 15.29 3.76 11.38
CA SER A 17 14.49 2.55 11.19
C SER A 17 13.52 2.71 10.02
N LEU A 18 12.76 3.79 9.96
CA LEU A 18 11.85 4.06 8.85
C LEU A 18 12.59 4.14 7.50
N LYS A 19 13.72 4.83 7.42
CA LYS A 19 14.54 4.91 6.19
C LYS A 19 15.07 3.54 5.78
N LYS A 20 15.57 2.76 6.72
CA LYS A 20 16.07 1.39 6.48
C LYS A 20 14.95 0.51 5.92
N HIS A 21 13.81 0.44 6.60
CA HIS A 21 12.71 -0.42 6.19
C HIS A 21 12.03 0.05 4.91
N ASN A 22 11.93 1.37 4.70
CA ASN A 22 11.47 1.93 3.42
C ASN A 22 12.36 1.50 2.24
N LYS A 23 13.69 1.51 2.44
CA LYS A 23 14.63 1.04 1.41
C LYS A 23 14.51 -0.46 1.17
N LEU A 24 14.38 -1.26 2.22
CA LEU A 24 14.21 -2.71 2.09
C LEU A 24 12.91 -3.07 1.37
N TYR A 25 11.84 -2.34 1.66
CA TYR A 25 10.52 -2.54 1.09
C TYR A 25 10.45 -2.14 -0.39
N PHE A 26 10.90 -0.92 -0.74
CA PHE A 26 10.72 -0.37 -2.09
C PHE A 26 11.90 -0.59 -3.04
N ASP A 27 13.13 -0.79 -2.54
CA ASP A 27 14.32 -0.92 -3.38
C ASP A 27 14.78 -2.38 -3.52
N LYS A 28 14.68 -3.14 -2.44
CA LYS A 28 15.17 -4.51 -2.40
C LYS A 28 14.07 -5.58 -2.49
N ASP A 29 12.79 -5.17 -2.49
CA ASP A 29 11.63 -6.06 -2.45
C ASP A 29 11.77 -7.16 -1.36
N ASN A 30 12.42 -6.79 -0.23
CA ASN A 30 12.74 -7.69 0.88
C ASN A 30 12.41 -7.01 2.24
N PRO A 31 11.11 -6.82 2.56
CA PRO A 31 10.71 -6.25 3.84
C PRO A 31 11.15 -7.16 5.00
N GLN A 32 11.72 -6.55 6.04
CA GLN A 32 12.12 -7.24 7.27
C GLN A 32 11.13 -7.03 8.41
N ILE A 33 10.17 -6.16 8.22
CA ILE A 33 9.05 -5.93 9.15
C ILE A 33 7.75 -5.89 8.36
N SER A 34 6.62 -6.12 9.04
CA SER A 34 5.30 -6.01 8.42
C SER A 34 4.94 -4.55 8.11
N ASP A 35 3.99 -4.37 7.20
CA ASP A 35 3.39 -3.06 6.93
C ASP A 35 2.78 -2.47 8.21
N ALA A 36 2.16 -3.30 9.05
CA ALA A 36 1.60 -2.88 10.34
C ALA A 36 2.68 -2.37 11.30
N ASP A 37 3.82 -3.07 11.42
CA ASP A 37 4.94 -2.62 12.26
C ASP A 37 5.56 -1.34 11.71
N TYR A 38 5.71 -1.24 10.39
CA TYR A 38 6.17 -0.01 9.75
C TYR A 38 5.25 1.18 10.06
N ASP A 39 3.94 0.97 9.98
CA ASP A 39 2.95 1.99 10.28
C ASP A 39 2.96 2.39 11.78
N ILE A 40 3.18 1.45 12.69
CA ILE A 40 3.34 1.72 14.13
C ILE A 40 4.56 2.63 14.36
N ILE A 41 5.73 2.27 13.80
CA ILE A 41 6.95 3.08 13.90
C ILE A 41 6.72 4.48 13.32
N LYS A 42 6.04 4.57 12.18
CA LYS A 42 5.72 5.83 11.52
C LYS A 42 4.75 6.69 12.34
N LYS A 43 3.72 6.07 12.93
CA LYS A 43 2.76 6.73 13.82
C LYS A 43 3.46 7.30 15.05
N GLU A 44 4.31 6.51 15.71
CA GLU A 44 5.08 6.95 16.88
C GLU A 44 6.00 8.15 16.55
N ALA A 45 6.71 8.10 15.43
CA ALA A 45 7.55 9.21 14.99
C ALA A 45 6.75 10.49 14.73
N ILE A 46 5.57 10.36 14.09
CA ILE A 46 4.67 11.50 13.83
C ILE A 46 4.08 12.08 15.13
N GLU A 47 3.76 11.24 16.11
CA GLU A 47 3.28 11.70 17.42
C GLU A 47 4.37 12.47 18.18
N LEU A 48 5.62 12.02 18.11
CA LEU A 48 6.76 12.76 18.65
C LEU A 48 6.94 14.11 17.95
N GLU A 49 6.78 14.21 16.62
CA GLU A 49 6.82 15.48 15.89
C GLU A 49 5.70 16.44 16.31
N LYS A 50 4.49 15.92 16.60
CA LYS A 50 3.39 16.74 17.11
C LYS A 50 3.68 17.28 18.51
N LYS A 51 4.22 16.43 19.39
CA LYS A 51 4.53 16.78 20.77
C LYS A 51 5.76 17.68 20.90
N TYR A 52 6.74 17.52 20.01
CA TYR A 52 8.00 18.25 20.01
C TYR A 52 8.33 18.79 18.60
N PRO A 53 7.71 19.92 18.18
CA PRO A 53 7.81 20.43 16.81
C PRO A 53 9.25 20.70 16.31
N TYR A 54 10.21 20.94 17.20
CA TYR A 54 11.63 21.14 16.86
C TYR A 54 12.28 19.89 16.24
N LEU A 55 11.72 18.69 16.46
CA LEU A 55 12.23 17.45 15.88
C LEU A 55 12.19 17.46 14.35
N LYS A 56 11.28 18.22 13.75
CA LYS A 56 11.17 18.36 12.29
C LYS A 56 12.45 18.92 11.65
N SER A 57 13.29 19.67 12.39
CA SER A 57 14.59 20.13 11.91
C SER A 57 15.62 19.00 11.72
N ILE A 58 15.41 17.86 12.39
CA ILE A 58 16.25 16.64 12.24
C ILE A 58 15.84 15.87 10.98
N GLY A 59 14.61 16.03 10.53
CA GLY A 59 13.96 15.34 9.42
C GLY A 59 12.50 15.06 9.78
N SER A 60 11.65 14.75 8.79
CA SER A 60 10.26 14.42 9.08
C SER A 60 9.91 13.01 8.61
N ALA A 61 9.29 12.22 9.52
CA ALA A 61 8.78 10.89 9.21
C ALA A 61 7.71 10.91 8.10
N LYS A 62 7.02 12.04 7.93
CA LYS A 62 6.03 12.23 6.86
C LYS A 62 6.65 12.25 5.48
N ASN A 63 7.92 12.68 5.38
CA ASN A 63 8.62 12.84 4.10
C ASN A 63 9.33 11.55 3.64
N ILE A 64 9.27 10.48 4.46
CA ILE A 64 9.84 9.18 4.07
C ILE A 64 8.78 8.45 3.23
N VAL A 65 8.93 8.52 1.91
CA VAL A 65 8.01 7.94 0.92
C VAL A 65 8.82 7.40 -0.24
N GLY A 66 8.58 6.12 -0.62
CA GLY A 66 9.23 5.49 -1.76
C GLY A 66 10.77 5.49 -1.70
N VAL A 67 11.41 5.10 -2.77
CA VAL A 67 12.87 5.20 -2.98
C VAL A 67 13.15 5.77 -4.35
N SER A 68 14.32 6.39 -4.49
CA SER A 68 14.78 6.87 -5.80
C SER A 68 14.84 5.72 -6.80
N PRO A 69 14.38 5.94 -8.05
CA PRO A 69 14.42 4.94 -9.11
C PRO A 69 15.83 4.40 -9.33
N SER A 70 15.92 3.08 -9.62
CA SER A 70 17.19 2.42 -9.90
C SER A 70 17.81 2.91 -11.22
N ASN A 71 19.10 2.58 -11.45
CA ASN A 71 19.74 2.89 -12.72
C ASN A 71 19.51 1.81 -13.82
N LYS A 72 18.60 0.85 -13.57
CA LYS A 72 18.33 -0.25 -14.51
C LYS A 72 17.44 0.16 -15.68
N PHE A 73 16.59 1.16 -15.48
CA PHE A 73 15.61 1.64 -16.43
C PHE A 73 15.72 3.14 -16.63
N GLU A 74 15.21 3.63 -17.76
CA GLU A 74 15.05 5.06 -18.01
C GLU A 74 14.17 5.69 -16.93
N LYS A 75 14.63 6.80 -16.38
CA LYS A 75 13.89 7.58 -15.36
C LYS A 75 12.98 8.57 -16.05
N VAL A 76 11.70 8.55 -15.71
CA VAL A 76 10.69 9.42 -16.30
C VAL A 76 9.91 10.12 -15.17
N LYS A 77 9.75 11.44 -15.29
CA LYS A 77 8.91 12.22 -14.38
C LYS A 77 7.43 11.94 -14.63
N HIS A 78 6.66 11.69 -13.55
CA HIS A 78 5.21 11.56 -13.63
C HIS A 78 4.56 12.87 -14.07
N LEU A 79 3.51 12.81 -14.89
CA LEU A 79 2.74 13.98 -15.29
C LEU A 79 2.04 14.63 -14.08
N LYS A 80 1.54 13.79 -13.17
CA LYS A 80 1.09 14.22 -11.84
C LYS A 80 1.73 13.33 -10.78
N PRO A 81 2.17 13.86 -9.62
CA PRO A 81 2.79 13.06 -8.57
C PRO A 81 1.91 11.90 -8.09
N MET A 82 2.52 10.75 -7.85
CA MET A 82 1.89 9.59 -7.23
C MET A 82 2.05 9.66 -5.71
N LEU A 83 1.17 10.41 -5.07
CA LEU A 83 1.21 10.62 -3.63
C LEU A 83 0.91 9.34 -2.84
N SER A 84 1.35 9.30 -1.59
CA SER A 84 0.91 8.31 -0.62
C SER A 84 -0.50 8.62 -0.15
N LEU A 85 -1.13 7.68 0.57
CA LEU A 85 -2.38 7.93 1.27
C LEU A 85 -2.11 8.17 2.76
N SER A 86 -2.96 8.97 3.41
CA SER A 86 -3.05 8.96 4.87
C SER A 86 -3.72 7.65 5.31
N ASN A 87 -3.35 7.15 6.48
CA ASN A 87 -3.94 5.95 7.05
C ASN A 87 -4.97 6.33 8.12
N SER A 88 -6.06 5.56 8.15
CA SER A 88 -7.05 5.49 9.22
C SER A 88 -7.07 4.06 9.76
N PHE A 89 -7.17 3.88 11.07
CA PHE A 89 -7.08 2.56 11.72
C PHE A 89 -8.35 2.20 12.49
N ASP A 90 -9.18 3.18 12.77
CA ASP A 90 -10.43 3.00 13.51
C ASP A 90 -11.53 3.96 13.02
N LYS A 91 -12.74 3.75 13.54
CA LYS A 91 -13.91 4.57 13.22
C LYS A 91 -13.67 6.04 13.49
N LYS A 92 -12.98 6.38 14.60
CA LYS A 92 -12.70 7.76 15.00
C LYS A 92 -11.80 8.45 13.98
N ASP A 93 -10.80 7.76 13.44
CA ASP A 93 -9.95 8.30 12.38
C ASP A 93 -10.79 8.64 11.14
N MET A 94 -11.79 7.79 10.79
CA MET A 94 -12.68 8.04 9.66
C MET A 94 -13.65 9.20 9.92
N GLU A 95 -14.19 9.34 11.14
CA GLU A 95 -14.98 10.50 11.54
C GLU A 95 -14.16 11.79 11.46
N ASP A 96 -12.92 11.76 11.93
CA ASP A 96 -11.96 12.86 11.83
C ASP A 96 -11.61 13.20 10.36
N PHE A 97 -11.48 12.22 9.51
CA PHE A 97 -11.27 12.43 8.07
C PHE A 97 -12.45 13.17 7.44
N LEU A 98 -13.68 12.70 7.66
CA LEU A 98 -14.90 13.37 7.17
C LEU A 98 -15.04 14.80 7.74
N LYS A 99 -14.78 14.98 9.02
CA LYS A 99 -14.80 16.30 9.68
C LYS A 99 -13.78 17.26 9.08
N LYS A 100 -12.56 16.80 8.80
CA LYS A 100 -11.52 17.61 8.15
C LYS A 100 -11.95 18.06 6.75
N ILE A 101 -12.58 17.18 5.96
CA ILE A 101 -13.11 17.52 4.64
C ILE A 101 -14.21 18.58 4.76
N LYS A 102 -15.21 18.36 5.63
CA LYS A 102 -16.30 19.31 5.86
C LYS A 102 -15.79 20.69 6.27
N ASN A 103 -14.90 20.73 7.24
CA ASN A 103 -14.30 21.98 7.71
C ASN A 103 -13.52 22.71 6.61
N PHE A 104 -12.72 21.98 5.84
CA PHE A 104 -11.92 22.58 4.76
C PHE A 104 -12.78 23.16 3.64
N LEU A 105 -13.87 22.48 3.30
CA LEU A 105 -14.81 22.91 2.25
C LEU A 105 -15.88 23.88 2.75
N ASN A 106 -15.93 24.13 4.08
CA ASN A 106 -16.97 24.93 4.74
C ASN A 106 -18.39 24.38 4.52
N LEU A 107 -18.53 23.06 4.56
CA LEU A 107 -19.81 22.35 4.44
C LEU A 107 -20.37 22.10 5.84
N LYS A 108 -21.62 22.57 6.11
CA LYS A 108 -22.21 22.46 7.45
C LYS A 108 -22.77 21.05 7.73
N ASP A 109 -23.75 20.60 6.94
CA ASP A 109 -24.50 19.36 7.19
C ASP A 109 -24.59 18.44 5.96
N GLU A 110 -23.88 18.74 4.90
CA GLU A 110 -23.93 17.95 3.67
C GLU A 110 -23.25 16.60 3.85
N ASN A 111 -23.90 15.54 3.40
CA ASN A 111 -23.27 14.23 3.26
C ASN A 111 -22.26 14.27 2.12
N ILE A 112 -21.05 13.80 2.41
CA ILE A 112 -20.00 13.67 1.41
C ILE A 112 -20.06 12.26 0.86
N GLU A 113 -20.41 12.16 -0.43
CA GLU A 113 -20.36 10.88 -1.15
C GLU A 113 -18.90 10.49 -1.35
N LEU A 114 -18.54 9.30 -0.89
CA LEU A 114 -17.23 8.70 -1.07
C LEU A 114 -17.31 7.57 -2.10
N PHE A 115 -16.19 7.29 -2.72
CA PHE A 115 -15.95 6.09 -3.50
C PHE A 115 -14.98 5.19 -2.75
N ALA A 116 -15.44 3.99 -2.38
CA ALA A 116 -14.66 2.99 -1.66
C ALA A 116 -14.15 1.93 -2.63
N GLU A 117 -12.90 1.55 -2.49
CA GLU A 117 -12.26 0.51 -3.29
C GLU A 117 -11.30 -0.32 -2.43
N PRO A 118 -11.13 -1.63 -2.70
CA PRO A 118 -10.14 -2.44 -2.01
C PRO A 118 -8.73 -1.89 -2.21
N LYS A 119 -7.97 -1.81 -1.13
CA LYS A 119 -6.55 -1.48 -1.16
C LYS A 119 -5.76 -2.74 -1.45
N ILE A 120 -5.48 -2.94 -2.73
CA ILE A 120 -4.73 -4.11 -3.22
C ILE A 120 -3.31 -4.04 -2.68
N ASP A 121 -2.82 -5.16 -2.16
CA ASP A 121 -1.41 -5.30 -1.78
C ASP A 121 -0.60 -5.75 -2.99
N GLY A 122 -0.19 -4.78 -3.78
CA GLY A 122 0.49 -4.94 -5.05
C GLY A 122 1.53 -3.86 -5.28
N ILE A 123 1.87 -3.63 -6.53
CA ILE A 123 2.84 -2.63 -6.99
C ILE A 123 2.14 -1.62 -7.88
N SER A 124 2.16 -0.37 -7.45
CA SER A 124 1.55 0.72 -8.21
C SER A 124 2.30 0.98 -9.53
N ALA A 125 1.55 1.13 -10.60
CA ALA A 125 2.05 1.50 -11.91
C ALA A 125 1.16 2.57 -12.56
N THR A 126 1.75 3.26 -13.52
CA THR A 126 1.08 4.28 -14.34
C THR A 126 1.13 3.87 -15.81
N LEU A 127 0.00 3.95 -16.50
CA LEU A 127 -0.15 3.72 -17.94
C LEU A 127 -0.50 5.05 -18.58
N ILE A 128 0.28 5.50 -19.57
CA ILE A 128 0.04 6.77 -20.27
C ILE A 128 -0.36 6.47 -21.70
N TYR A 129 -1.53 6.98 -22.07
CA TYR A 129 -2.09 6.88 -23.41
C TYR A 129 -2.13 8.26 -24.06
N GLU A 130 -1.72 8.32 -25.31
CA GLU A 130 -1.93 9.47 -26.19
C GLU A 130 -2.85 9.03 -27.34
N LYS A 131 -3.97 9.75 -27.54
CA LYS A 131 -4.97 9.44 -28.57
C LYS A 131 -5.37 7.95 -28.57
N GLY A 132 -5.52 7.39 -27.37
CA GLY A 132 -5.89 5.99 -27.16
C GLY A 132 -4.76 4.97 -27.31
N VAL A 133 -3.53 5.34 -27.66
CA VAL A 133 -2.40 4.42 -27.79
C VAL A 133 -1.53 4.44 -26.56
N LEU A 134 -1.21 3.27 -25.99
CA LEU A 134 -0.30 3.13 -24.84
C LEU A 134 1.14 3.46 -25.23
N ILE A 135 1.62 4.62 -24.77
CA ILE A 135 2.95 5.14 -25.15
C ILE A 135 3.99 5.02 -24.02
N LYS A 136 3.58 5.06 -22.75
CA LYS A 136 4.47 4.91 -21.58
C LYS A 136 3.84 4.08 -20.49
N GLY A 137 4.70 3.41 -19.72
CA GLY A 137 4.34 2.68 -18.52
C GLY A 137 5.39 2.89 -17.46
N LEU A 138 5.02 3.41 -16.29
CA LEU A 138 5.94 3.84 -15.26
C LEU A 138 5.70 3.10 -13.96
N SER A 139 6.77 2.74 -13.25
CA SER A 139 6.70 2.38 -11.83
C SER A 139 6.42 3.62 -10.99
N ARG A 140 5.98 3.44 -9.73
CA ARG A 140 5.77 4.57 -8.82
C ARG A 140 7.05 5.35 -8.54
N GLY A 141 8.18 4.65 -8.35
CA GLY A 141 9.43 5.25 -7.92
C GLY A 141 9.27 6.01 -6.58
N ASP A 142 9.81 7.21 -6.51
CA ASP A 142 9.66 8.11 -5.36
C ASP A 142 8.34 8.91 -5.36
N GLY A 143 7.47 8.66 -6.32
CA GLY A 143 6.20 9.36 -6.54
C GLY A 143 6.30 10.60 -7.43
N ILE A 144 7.49 11.10 -7.70
CA ILE A 144 7.77 12.20 -8.64
C ILE A 144 8.37 11.66 -9.92
N THR A 145 9.30 10.70 -9.79
CA THR A 145 10.02 10.06 -10.90
C THR A 145 9.87 8.56 -10.78
N GLY A 146 9.42 7.91 -11.83
CA GLY A 146 9.31 6.46 -11.96
C GLY A 146 10.32 5.89 -12.95
N GLU A 147 10.36 4.57 -13.04
CA GLU A 147 11.13 3.81 -14.04
C GLU A 147 10.22 3.49 -15.21
N ASN A 148 10.72 3.64 -16.43
CA ASN A 148 9.99 3.23 -17.65
C ASN A 148 9.99 1.69 -17.75
N ILE A 149 8.89 1.08 -17.40
CA ILE A 149 8.64 -0.37 -17.41
C ILE A 149 7.58 -0.77 -18.44
N LEU A 150 7.40 0.05 -19.49
CA LEU A 150 6.36 -0.15 -20.50
C LEU A 150 6.38 -1.55 -21.10
N GLN A 151 7.56 -2.08 -21.43
CA GLN A 151 7.67 -3.38 -22.07
C GLN A 151 7.25 -4.52 -21.12
N ASN A 152 7.53 -4.37 -19.82
CA ASN A 152 7.09 -5.32 -18.80
C ASN A 152 5.56 -5.23 -18.61
N LEU A 153 4.99 -4.03 -18.51
CA LEU A 153 3.55 -3.84 -18.39
C LEU A 153 2.78 -4.37 -19.61
N LYS A 154 3.35 -4.27 -20.80
CA LYS A 154 2.77 -4.86 -22.02
C LYS A 154 2.65 -6.39 -21.99
N THR A 155 3.36 -7.08 -21.11
CA THR A 155 3.24 -8.54 -20.96
C THR A 155 2.02 -8.93 -20.12
N ILE A 156 1.46 -8.00 -19.35
CA ILE A 156 0.30 -8.25 -18.50
C ILE A 156 -0.95 -8.34 -19.36
N SER A 157 -1.65 -9.47 -19.25
CA SER A 157 -2.91 -9.69 -19.95
C SER A 157 -3.98 -8.69 -19.46
N GLY A 158 -4.78 -8.20 -20.41
CA GLY A 158 -5.88 -7.28 -20.12
C GLY A 158 -5.49 -5.80 -20.03
N ILE A 159 -4.20 -5.43 -20.08
CA ILE A 159 -3.80 -4.02 -20.29
C ILE A 159 -4.03 -3.66 -21.76
N PRO A 160 -4.99 -2.72 -22.07
CA PRO A 160 -5.25 -2.32 -23.44
C PRO A 160 -4.01 -1.67 -24.06
N ARG A 161 -3.55 -2.16 -25.21
CA ARG A 161 -2.45 -1.50 -25.97
C ARG A 161 -2.95 -0.32 -26.76
N SER A 162 -4.22 -0.37 -27.14
CA SER A 162 -4.96 0.70 -27.75
C SER A 162 -6.40 0.68 -27.28
N ILE A 163 -7.00 1.85 -27.20
CA ILE A 163 -8.40 2.05 -26.82
C ILE A 163 -9.09 2.61 -28.06
N THR A 164 -10.16 1.99 -28.49
CA THR A 164 -10.96 2.46 -29.64
C THR A 164 -12.29 2.99 -29.12
N SER A 165 -12.48 4.30 -29.18
CA SER A 165 -13.74 4.97 -28.80
C SER A 165 -13.71 6.43 -29.24
N ASP A 166 -14.81 6.99 -29.65
CA ASP A 166 -14.93 8.39 -30.10
C ASP A 166 -14.81 9.42 -28.95
N LYS A 167 -14.72 8.96 -27.71
CA LYS A 167 -14.73 9.81 -26.51
C LYS A 167 -13.48 9.67 -25.65
N ILE A 168 -12.38 9.24 -26.26
CA ILE A 168 -11.10 9.11 -25.54
C ILE A 168 -10.47 10.49 -25.38
N PRO A 169 -9.91 10.82 -24.20
CA PRO A 169 -9.05 11.98 -24.02
C PRO A 169 -7.79 11.88 -24.90
N ASP A 170 -7.29 13.02 -25.38
CA ASP A 170 -6.04 13.07 -26.13
C ASP A 170 -4.86 12.58 -25.29
N LEU A 171 -4.88 12.91 -23.98
CA LEU A 171 -3.96 12.41 -22.96
C LEU A 171 -4.74 11.73 -21.85
N LEU A 172 -4.37 10.50 -21.51
CA LEU A 172 -4.99 9.72 -20.44
C LEU A 172 -3.93 8.98 -19.64
N GLU A 173 -3.73 9.38 -18.39
CA GLU A 173 -2.87 8.70 -17.43
C GLU A 173 -3.72 7.85 -16.48
N ILE A 174 -3.63 6.53 -16.59
CA ILE A 174 -4.32 5.55 -15.73
C ILE A 174 -3.36 5.10 -14.64
N ARG A 175 -3.84 5.03 -13.40
CA ARG A 175 -3.14 4.44 -12.27
C ARG A 175 -3.72 3.07 -11.94
N CYS A 176 -2.85 2.11 -11.77
CA CYS A 176 -3.23 0.73 -11.48
C CYS A 176 -2.32 0.13 -10.41
N GLU A 177 -2.82 -0.92 -9.77
CA GLU A 177 -2.03 -1.77 -8.89
C GLU A 177 -1.84 -3.12 -9.57
N VAL A 178 -0.58 -3.53 -9.73
CA VAL A 178 -0.20 -4.82 -10.32
C VAL A 178 0.05 -5.81 -9.19
N PHE A 179 -0.50 -7.00 -9.31
CA PHE A 179 -0.44 -8.03 -8.30
C PHE A 179 -0.36 -9.43 -8.91
N ILE A 180 -0.14 -10.43 -8.07
CA ILE A 180 -0.25 -11.85 -8.42
C ILE A 180 -1.37 -12.44 -7.57
N SER A 181 -2.21 -13.28 -8.17
CA SER A 181 -3.26 -13.94 -7.42
C SER A 181 -2.69 -14.97 -6.43
N LYS A 182 -3.39 -15.21 -5.32
CA LYS A 182 -3.01 -16.21 -4.31
C LYS A 182 -2.80 -17.58 -4.95
N LYS A 183 -3.71 -17.97 -5.84
CA LYS A 183 -3.64 -19.23 -6.59
C LYS A 183 -2.38 -19.31 -7.44
N ASP A 184 -2.09 -18.27 -8.22
CA ASP A 184 -0.94 -18.26 -9.11
C ASP A 184 0.37 -18.18 -8.33
N PHE A 185 0.40 -17.47 -7.19
CA PHE A 185 1.57 -17.38 -6.32
C PHE A 185 2.01 -18.73 -5.76
N GLN A 186 1.08 -19.65 -5.47
CA GLN A 186 1.44 -20.98 -4.97
C GLN A 186 2.38 -21.74 -5.92
N ASN A 187 2.33 -21.45 -7.22
CA ASN A 187 3.17 -22.09 -8.24
C ASN A 187 4.60 -21.51 -8.29
N ILE A 188 4.79 -20.27 -7.81
CA ILE A 188 6.07 -19.54 -7.90
C ILE A 188 6.66 -19.16 -6.53
N LYS A 189 6.00 -19.50 -5.42
CA LYS A 189 6.38 -19.05 -4.07
C LYS A 189 7.78 -19.47 -3.60
N LYS A 190 8.40 -20.45 -4.26
CA LYS A 190 9.77 -20.89 -3.92
C LYS A 190 10.80 -19.79 -4.15
N ASP A 191 10.50 -18.87 -5.06
CA ASP A 191 11.42 -17.82 -5.52
C ASP A 191 11.17 -16.48 -4.80
N PHE A 192 10.02 -16.31 -4.14
CA PHE A 192 9.57 -15.05 -3.57
C PHE A 192 8.96 -15.22 -2.18
N ALA A 193 9.14 -14.21 -1.32
CA ALA A 193 8.64 -14.23 0.06
C ALA A 193 7.11 -14.08 0.14
N ASN A 194 6.50 -13.27 -0.72
CA ASN A 194 5.06 -13.01 -0.77
C ASN A 194 4.61 -12.56 -2.18
N PRO A 195 3.29 -12.52 -2.46
CA PRO A 195 2.74 -12.12 -3.77
C PRO A 195 3.18 -10.72 -4.21
N ARG A 196 3.25 -9.75 -3.29
CA ARG A 196 3.67 -8.39 -3.58
C ARG A 196 5.13 -8.33 -4.05
N ASN A 197 6.04 -9.01 -3.34
CA ASN A 197 7.45 -9.09 -3.72
C ASN A 197 7.63 -9.79 -5.07
N ALA A 198 6.83 -10.81 -5.33
CA ALA A 198 6.82 -11.48 -6.63
C ALA A 198 6.40 -10.52 -7.75
N ALA A 199 5.36 -9.72 -7.54
CA ALA A 199 4.93 -8.72 -8.51
C ALA A 199 6.02 -7.64 -8.73
N GLY A 200 6.63 -7.11 -7.66
CA GLY A 200 7.68 -6.09 -7.73
C GLY A 200 8.93 -6.57 -8.45
N GLY A 201 9.44 -7.72 -8.06
CA GLY A 201 10.61 -8.33 -8.69
C GLY A 201 10.39 -8.65 -10.17
N SER A 202 9.18 -9.12 -10.51
CA SER A 202 8.82 -9.47 -11.87
C SER A 202 8.66 -8.27 -12.79
N LEU A 203 8.06 -7.18 -12.30
CA LEU A 203 7.91 -5.94 -13.07
C LEU A 203 9.25 -5.23 -13.35
N ARG A 204 10.29 -5.51 -12.58
CA ARG A 204 11.61 -4.88 -12.68
C ARG A 204 12.66 -5.77 -13.35
N GLN A 205 12.22 -6.77 -14.12
CA GLN A 205 13.11 -7.60 -14.94
C GLN A 205 13.60 -6.81 -16.17
N LYS A 206 14.90 -6.88 -16.46
CA LYS A 206 15.48 -6.22 -17.65
C LYS A 206 14.93 -6.82 -18.95
N ASN A 207 14.71 -8.13 -18.95
CA ASN A 207 14.11 -8.83 -20.07
C ASN A 207 12.60 -9.02 -19.84
N PRO A 208 11.74 -8.36 -20.63
CA PRO A 208 10.28 -8.50 -20.49
C PRO A 208 9.77 -9.94 -20.68
N GLN A 209 10.52 -10.80 -21.37
CA GLN A 209 10.17 -12.21 -21.51
C GLN A 209 10.21 -12.95 -20.17
N GLU A 210 11.06 -12.54 -19.23
CA GLU A 210 11.04 -13.09 -17.88
C GLU A 210 9.79 -12.63 -17.11
N THR A 211 9.40 -11.37 -17.29
CA THR A 211 8.13 -10.86 -16.73
C THR A 211 6.93 -11.63 -17.27
N SER A 212 6.92 -11.97 -18.57
CA SER A 212 5.79 -12.68 -19.19
C SER A 212 5.56 -14.11 -18.69
N LYS A 213 6.57 -14.71 -18.03
CA LYS A 213 6.43 -16.04 -17.40
C LYS A 213 5.64 -15.99 -16.09
N ILE A 214 5.50 -14.81 -15.52
CA ILE A 214 4.80 -14.60 -14.24
C ILE A 214 3.37 -14.11 -14.52
N PRO A 215 2.34 -14.75 -13.97
CA PRO A 215 0.94 -14.43 -14.27
C PRO A 215 0.48 -13.17 -13.51
N LEU A 216 1.06 -12.03 -13.87
CA LEU A 216 0.71 -10.73 -13.31
C LEU A 216 -0.70 -10.32 -13.73
N LYS A 217 -1.44 -9.75 -12.79
CA LYS A 217 -2.77 -9.16 -12.95
C LYS A 217 -2.74 -7.71 -12.50
N TYR A 218 -3.77 -6.94 -12.81
CA TYR A 218 -3.87 -5.56 -12.35
C TYR A 218 -5.31 -5.13 -12.13
N PHE A 219 -5.50 -4.11 -11.28
CA PHE A 219 -6.72 -3.33 -11.22
C PHE A 219 -6.39 -1.84 -11.41
N ALA A 220 -7.11 -1.19 -12.32
CA ALA A 220 -7.08 0.24 -12.47
C ALA A 220 -7.96 0.88 -11.39
N TYR A 221 -7.40 1.88 -10.68
CA TYR A 221 -8.08 2.50 -9.53
C TYR A 221 -8.17 4.02 -9.61
N GLY A 222 -7.56 4.64 -10.61
CA GLY A 222 -7.59 6.09 -10.70
C GLY A 222 -6.81 6.62 -11.88
N PHE A 223 -6.64 7.93 -11.89
CA PHE A 223 -5.97 8.65 -12.95
C PHE A 223 -5.02 9.73 -12.42
N GLY A 224 -4.09 10.11 -13.27
CA GLY A 224 -3.22 11.27 -13.10
C GLY A 224 -3.65 12.43 -13.99
N ALA A 225 -2.96 12.66 -15.10
CA ALA A 225 -3.35 13.63 -16.11
C ALA A 225 -4.42 13.07 -17.05
N VAL A 226 -5.46 13.87 -17.35
CA VAL A 226 -6.49 13.58 -18.34
C VAL A 226 -6.80 14.88 -19.07
N GLU A 227 -6.68 14.88 -20.41
CA GLU A 227 -6.90 16.08 -21.25
C GLU A 227 -7.66 15.75 -22.51
N PRO A 228 -8.82 16.37 -22.76
CA PRO A 228 -9.60 17.17 -21.82
C PRO A 228 -10.27 16.31 -20.74
N GLN A 229 -10.31 16.80 -19.51
CA GLN A 229 -11.04 16.12 -18.45
C GLN A 229 -12.52 16.43 -18.53
N LYS A 230 -13.35 15.37 -18.69
CA LYS A 230 -14.80 15.47 -18.81
C LYS A 230 -15.56 14.75 -17.69
N PHE A 231 -14.84 14.03 -16.82
CA PHE A 231 -15.45 13.30 -15.70
C PHE A 231 -15.75 14.22 -14.54
N LEU A 232 -16.90 14.04 -13.91
CA LEU A 232 -17.32 14.77 -12.72
C LEU A 232 -17.13 13.95 -11.43
N LYS A 233 -17.18 12.62 -11.53
CA LYS A 233 -17.09 11.70 -10.40
C LYS A 233 -16.01 10.65 -10.61
N GLN A 234 -15.41 10.20 -9.49
CA GLN A 234 -14.46 9.08 -9.47
C GLN A 234 -15.13 7.78 -9.96
N SER A 235 -16.35 7.52 -9.51
CA SER A 235 -17.16 6.37 -9.94
C SER A 235 -17.47 6.39 -11.45
N GLU A 236 -17.77 7.55 -12.02
CA GLU A 236 -17.97 7.72 -13.45
C GLU A 236 -16.71 7.39 -14.25
N PHE A 237 -15.55 7.88 -13.78
CA PHE A 237 -14.27 7.58 -14.39
C PHE A 237 -13.99 6.06 -14.39
N LEU A 238 -14.15 5.39 -13.23
CA LEU A 238 -13.89 3.94 -13.12
C LEU A 238 -14.83 3.13 -14.01
N LYS A 239 -16.12 3.49 -14.07
CA LYS A 239 -17.06 2.88 -14.99
C LYS A 239 -16.60 3.04 -16.44
N LYS A 240 -16.15 4.25 -16.81
CA LYS A 240 -15.75 4.54 -18.18
C LYS A 240 -14.49 3.79 -18.62
N ILE A 241 -13.48 3.70 -17.76
CA ILE A 241 -12.28 2.93 -18.11
C ILE A 241 -12.58 1.42 -18.18
N ASN A 242 -13.51 0.91 -17.37
CA ASN A 242 -13.97 -0.47 -17.50
C ASN A 242 -14.63 -0.72 -18.86
N GLU A 243 -15.47 0.21 -19.36
CA GLU A 243 -16.02 0.16 -20.72
C GLU A 243 -14.93 0.21 -21.81
N TRP A 244 -13.78 0.83 -21.52
CA TRP A 244 -12.63 0.86 -22.43
C TRP A 244 -11.71 -0.37 -22.31
N GLY A 245 -12.13 -1.37 -21.53
CA GLY A 245 -11.44 -2.65 -21.40
C GLY A 245 -10.41 -2.73 -20.29
N PHE A 246 -10.33 -1.74 -19.39
CA PHE A 246 -9.48 -1.86 -18.20
C PHE A 246 -10.14 -2.72 -17.12
N CYS A 247 -9.34 -3.54 -16.45
CA CYS A 247 -9.79 -4.28 -15.28
C CYS A 247 -9.93 -3.34 -14.09
N THR A 248 -11.14 -3.21 -13.53
CA THR A 248 -11.44 -2.49 -12.29
C THR A 248 -11.91 -3.46 -11.22
N ASN A 249 -11.72 -3.12 -9.95
CA ASN A 249 -12.11 -4.03 -8.88
C ASN A 249 -13.64 -4.05 -8.70
N PRO A 250 -14.30 -5.23 -8.74
CA PRO A 250 -15.76 -5.33 -8.66
C PRO A 250 -16.35 -4.99 -7.27
N LEU A 251 -15.51 -4.93 -6.23
CA LEU A 251 -15.95 -4.54 -4.87
C LEU A 251 -15.98 -3.04 -4.67
N SER A 252 -15.57 -2.26 -5.70
CA SER A 252 -15.59 -0.81 -5.64
C SER A 252 -17.02 -0.27 -5.73
N GLN A 253 -17.38 0.65 -4.84
CA GLN A 253 -18.74 1.21 -4.79
C GLN A 253 -18.78 2.62 -4.20
N THR A 254 -19.88 3.33 -4.41
CA THR A 254 -20.18 4.61 -3.74
C THR A 254 -20.72 4.36 -2.34
N ILE A 255 -20.36 5.23 -1.40
CA ILE A 255 -20.64 5.10 0.05
C ILE A 255 -21.04 6.46 0.60
N ASN A 256 -22.03 6.49 1.48
CA ASN A 256 -22.52 7.69 2.16
C ASN A 256 -22.50 7.55 3.68
N GLY A 257 -21.72 8.42 4.29
CA GLY A 257 -21.67 8.51 5.76
C GLY A 257 -20.93 7.38 6.47
N ILE A 258 -20.71 7.59 7.77
CA ILE A 258 -19.84 6.73 8.60
C ILE A 258 -20.39 5.31 8.76
N LYS A 259 -21.72 5.15 8.81
CA LYS A 259 -22.34 3.83 8.98
C LYS A 259 -22.04 2.91 7.79
N GLU A 260 -22.24 3.40 6.55
CA GLU A 260 -21.95 2.60 5.35
C GLU A 260 -20.45 2.32 5.21
N ILE A 261 -19.58 3.25 5.66
CA ILE A 261 -18.11 3.04 5.72
C ILE A 261 -17.81 1.83 6.61
N GLU A 262 -18.35 1.79 7.84
CA GLU A 262 -18.12 0.70 8.79
C GLU A 262 -18.69 -0.63 8.28
N ASP A 263 -19.92 -0.60 7.77
CA ASP A 263 -20.58 -1.80 7.22
C ASP A 263 -19.77 -2.39 6.05
N GLN A 264 -19.30 -1.54 5.15
CA GLN A 264 -18.47 -1.96 4.00
C GLN A 264 -17.10 -2.49 4.48
N HIS A 265 -16.45 -1.78 5.40
CA HIS A 265 -15.16 -2.17 5.94
C HIS A 265 -15.24 -3.56 6.60
N GLN A 266 -16.21 -3.78 7.48
CA GLN A 266 -16.42 -5.07 8.14
C GLN A 266 -16.79 -6.18 7.15
N LYS A 267 -17.63 -5.89 6.14
CA LYS A 267 -18.00 -6.85 5.10
C LYS A 267 -16.78 -7.33 4.33
N VAL A 268 -15.93 -6.39 3.87
CA VAL A 268 -14.75 -6.73 3.06
C VAL A 268 -13.67 -7.40 3.93
N ASP A 269 -13.51 -6.99 5.18
CA ASP A 269 -12.58 -7.64 6.11
C ASP A 269 -12.94 -9.13 6.33
N LYS A 270 -14.22 -9.45 6.54
CA LYS A 270 -14.68 -10.84 6.67
C LYS A 270 -14.46 -11.70 5.43
N MET A 271 -14.52 -11.10 4.24
CA MET A 271 -14.36 -11.84 2.99
C MET A 271 -12.93 -11.82 2.43
N ARG A 272 -11.99 -11.04 3.04
CA ARG A 272 -10.63 -10.86 2.49
C ARG A 272 -9.86 -12.17 2.32
N ALA A 273 -10.05 -13.12 3.23
CA ALA A 273 -9.41 -14.43 3.15
C ALA A 273 -9.85 -15.24 1.92
N SER A 274 -11.09 -15.05 1.45
CA SER A 274 -11.66 -15.74 0.28
C SER A 274 -11.32 -15.06 -1.05
N LEU A 275 -10.77 -13.84 -1.04
CA LEU A 275 -10.35 -13.16 -2.25
C LEU A 275 -9.08 -13.81 -2.82
N ASP A 276 -9.01 -13.92 -4.14
CA ASP A 276 -7.84 -14.45 -4.86
C ASP A 276 -6.68 -13.45 -4.96
N TYR A 277 -6.73 -12.36 -4.20
CA TYR A 277 -5.69 -11.34 -4.10
C TYR A 277 -5.66 -10.77 -2.69
N ASP A 278 -4.51 -10.22 -2.30
CA ASP A 278 -4.33 -9.66 -0.97
C ASP A 278 -4.75 -8.19 -0.93
N ILE A 279 -5.37 -7.82 0.19
CA ILE A 279 -5.78 -6.46 0.51
C ILE A 279 -5.43 -6.12 1.96
N ASP A 280 -4.97 -4.89 2.21
CA ASP A 280 -4.60 -4.42 3.54
C ASP A 280 -5.60 -3.40 4.12
N GLY A 281 -6.72 -3.15 3.43
CA GLY A 281 -7.75 -2.22 3.82
C GLY A 281 -8.67 -1.82 2.68
N LEU A 282 -9.36 -0.71 2.87
CA LEU A 282 -10.14 -0.02 1.84
C LEU A 282 -9.63 1.41 1.66
N VAL A 283 -9.64 1.90 0.44
CA VAL A 283 -9.36 3.31 0.12
C VAL A 283 -10.68 4.03 -0.07
N TYR A 284 -10.89 5.08 0.69
CA TYR A 284 -12.05 5.97 0.57
C TYR A 284 -11.62 7.28 -0.08
N LYS A 285 -12.27 7.66 -1.16
CA LYS A 285 -12.00 8.87 -1.94
C LYS A 285 -13.28 9.71 -2.02
N VAL A 286 -13.19 11.02 -1.91
CA VAL A 286 -14.33 11.90 -2.23
C VAL A 286 -14.73 11.63 -3.68
N ASN A 287 -16.00 11.30 -3.92
CA ASN A 287 -16.44 10.88 -5.25
C ASN A 287 -16.49 12.04 -6.26
N ASP A 288 -16.84 13.24 -5.82
CA ASP A 288 -16.87 14.45 -6.64
C ASP A 288 -15.46 14.98 -6.94
N LEU A 289 -15.07 15.04 -8.21
CA LEU A 289 -13.75 15.47 -8.66
C LEU A 289 -13.51 16.99 -8.49
N ASN A 290 -14.57 17.82 -8.49
CA ASN A 290 -14.43 19.24 -8.20
C ASN A 290 -14.11 19.45 -6.73
N LEU A 291 -14.73 18.68 -5.83
CA LEU A 291 -14.38 18.70 -4.40
C LEU A 291 -12.98 18.18 -4.17
N GLN A 292 -12.54 17.12 -4.87
CA GLN A 292 -11.15 16.65 -4.81
C GLN A 292 -10.16 17.76 -5.22
N LYS A 293 -10.46 18.50 -6.31
CA LYS A 293 -9.64 19.62 -6.78
C LYS A 293 -9.57 20.75 -5.75
N ARG A 294 -10.70 21.10 -5.10
CA ARG A 294 -10.76 22.12 -4.04
C ARG A 294 -9.97 21.71 -2.80
N LEU A 295 -10.08 20.45 -2.38
CA LEU A 295 -9.36 19.90 -1.23
C LEU A 295 -7.85 19.85 -1.47
N GLY A 296 -7.44 19.56 -2.70
CA GLY A 296 -6.04 19.45 -3.07
C GLY A 296 -5.30 18.37 -2.28
N SER A 297 -3.99 18.59 -2.13
CA SER A 297 -3.10 17.66 -1.44
C SER A 297 -2.16 18.40 -0.48
N THR A 298 -1.58 17.65 0.43
CA THR A 298 -0.37 18.05 1.15
C THR A 298 0.85 17.67 0.30
N SER A 299 2.06 17.90 0.81
CA SER A 299 3.28 17.43 0.14
C SER A 299 3.29 15.92 -0.13
N ASN A 300 2.58 15.12 0.66
CA ASN A 300 2.73 13.66 0.68
C ASN A 300 1.44 12.88 0.45
N ALA A 301 0.28 13.49 0.68
CA ALA A 301 -1.00 12.80 0.58
C ALA A 301 -2.13 13.72 0.11
N PRO A 302 -3.11 13.22 -0.68
CA PRO A 302 -4.31 13.96 -1.00
C PRO A 302 -5.16 14.16 0.27
N ARG A 303 -5.85 15.32 0.38
CA ARG A 303 -6.79 15.56 1.48
C ARG A 303 -8.13 14.88 1.27
N TRP A 304 -8.41 14.47 0.04
CA TRP A 304 -9.66 13.88 -0.41
C TRP A 304 -9.68 12.35 -0.37
N ALA A 305 -8.60 11.70 0.09
CA ALA A 305 -8.53 10.25 0.19
C ALA A 305 -7.80 9.79 1.46
N THR A 306 -8.23 8.64 1.99
CA THR A 306 -7.58 7.94 3.09
C THR A 306 -7.64 6.43 2.88
N ALA A 307 -6.67 5.70 3.41
CA ALA A 307 -6.68 4.25 3.48
C ALA A 307 -7.15 3.83 4.88
N TYR A 308 -8.31 3.20 4.96
CA TYR A 308 -8.81 2.58 6.19
C TYR A 308 -8.31 1.15 6.24
N LYS A 309 -7.27 0.93 7.02
CA LYS A 309 -6.59 -0.37 7.10
C LYS A 309 -7.36 -1.35 7.98
N PHE A 310 -7.30 -2.62 7.60
CA PHE A 310 -7.79 -3.68 8.46
C PHE A 310 -6.90 -3.82 9.69
N SER A 311 -7.52 -4.18 10.83
CA SER A 311 -6.76 -4.55 12.01
C SER A 311 -5.89 -5.77 11.71
N ALA A 312 -4.67 -5.79 12.25
CA ALA A 312 -3.86 -7.00 12.18
C ALA A 312 -4.61 -8.11 12.93
N GLU A 313 -4.85 -9.23 12.24
CA GLU A 313 -5.47 -10.37 12.89
C GLU A 313 -4.52 -10.95 13.92
N LYS A 314 -5.04 -11.14 15.13
CA LYS A 314 -4.30 -11.62 16.28
C LYS A 314 -4.91 -12.90 16.79
N ALA A 315 -4.07 -13.80 17.32
CA ALA A 315 -4.51 -14.97 18.04
C ALA A 315 -3.59 -15.25 19.22
N VAL A 316 -4.18 -15.79 20.27
CA VAL A 316 -3.42 -16.21 21.46
C VAL A 316 -3.01 -17.67 21.28
N THR A 317 -1.72 -17.94 21.52
CA THR A 317 -1.16 -19.29 21.43
C THR A 317 -0.05 -19.50 22.46
N LYS A 318 0.49 -20.70 22.54
CA LYS A 318 1.57 -21.04 23.50
C LYS A 318 2.85 -21.42 22.77
N ILE A 319 4.00 -20.90 23.23
CA ILE A 319 5.32 -21.26 22.71
C ILE A 319 5.63 -22.68 23.15
N LYS A 320 5.89 -23.57 22.19
CA LYS A 320 6.31 -24.95 22.43
C LYS A 320 7.82 -25.10 22.46
N ASP A 321 8.51 -24.32 21.59
CA ASP A 321 9.95 -24.40 21.40
C ASP A 321 10.46 -23.15 20.72
N ILE A 322 11.76 -22.86 20.81
CA ILE A 322 12.44 -21.79 20.09
C ILE A 322 13.59 -22.41 19.31
N VAL A 323 13.53 -22.30 17.99
CA VAL A 323 14.56 -22.82 17.08
C VAL A 323 15.29 -21.68 16.39
N ILE A 324 16.54 -21.93 16.06
CA ILE A 324 17.37 -20.98 15.32
C ILE A 324 17.36 -21.35 13.85
N GLN A 325 17.00 -20.40 13.00
CA GLN A 325 17.10 -20.52 11.54
C GLN A 325 18.27 -19.68 11.04
N VAL A 326 19.05 -20.24 10.14
CA VAL A 326 20.15 -19.54 9.47
C VAL A 326 19.71 -19.16 8.06
N GLY A 327 19.64 -17.87 7.78
CA GLY A 327 19.30 -17.34 6.45
C GLY A 327 20.42 -17.56 5.42
N ARG A 328 20.13 -17.37 4.14
CA ARG A 328 21.12 -17.51 3.02
C ARG A 328 22.35 -16.61 3.19
N THR A 329 22.23 -15.51 3.91
CA THR A 329 23.31 -14.55 4.19
C THR A 329 24.07 -14.85 5.48
N GLY A 330 23.78 -15.99 6.14
CA GLY A 330 24.33 -16.33 7.45
C GLY A 330 23.67 -15.62 8.64
N ALA A 331 22.63 -14.81 8.39
CA ALA A 331 21.88 -14.15 9.46
C ALA A 331 21.13 -15.19 10.30
N ILE A 332 21.27 -15.09 11.62
CA ILE A 332 20.61 -15.96 12.60
C ILE A 332 19.26 -15.33 12.96
N THR A 333 18.17 -16.08 12.78
CA THR A 333 16.82 -15.64 13.13
C THR A 333 16.18 -16.64 14.08
N PRO A 334 15.85 -16.25 15.33
CA PRO A 334 15.09 -17.10 16.23
C PRO A 334 13.62 -17.17 15.81
N VAL A 335 13.06 -18.37 15.86
CA VAL A 335 11.67 -18.68 15.48
C VAL A 335 11.01 -19.46 16.60
N ALA A 336 9.91 -18.94 17.13
CA ALA A 336 9.07 -19.66 18.07
C ALA A 336 8.24 -20.71 17.33
N LYS A 337 8.33 -21.96 17.75
CA LYS A 337 7.37 -23.01 17.45
C LYS A 337 6.19 -22.86 18.39
N VAL A 338 5.02 -22.57 17.85
CA VAL A 338 3.83 -22.32 18.67
C VAL A 338 2.80 -23.45 18.52
N GLN A 339 1.88 -23.53 19.46
CA GLN A 339 0.71 -24.37 19.29
C GLN A 339 -0.06 -23.87 18.07
N PRO A 340 -0.36 -24.75 17.10
CA PRO A 340 -1.06 -24.31 15.89
C PRO A 340 -2.35 -23.54 16.21
N VAL A 341 -2.49 -22.36 15.65
CA VAL A 341 -3.65 -21.48 15.82
C VAL A 341 -3.97 -20.79 14.52
N THR A 342 -5.26 -20.58 14.25
CA THR A 342 -5.70 -19.90 13.04
C THR A 342 -5.60 -18.39 13.23
N VAL A 343 -4.86 -17.71 12.33
CA VAL A 343 -4.74 -16.26 12.25
C VAL A 343 -4.97 -15.86 10.81
N GLY A 344 -5.98 -15.03 10.54
CA GLY A 344 -6.26 -14.61 9.18
C GLY A 344 -6.66 -15.74 8.23
N GLY A 345 -7.38 -16.73 8.72
CA GLY A 345 -7.79 -17.90 7.92
C GLY A 345 -6.65 -18.88 7.62
N VAL A 346 -5.44 -18.66 8.17
CA VAL A 346 -4.26 -19.54 7.99
C VAL A 346 -3.85 -20.13 9.32
N VAL A 347 -3.53 -21.43 9.34
CA VAL A 347 -2.97 -22.09 10.52
C VAL A 347 -1.50 -21.74 10.66
N VAL A 348 -1.17 -21.01 11.72
CA VAL A 348 0.19 -20.58 12.06
C VAL A 348 0.76 -21.51 13.13
N SER A 349 1.94 -22.06 12.88
CA SER A 349 2.69 -22.92 13.82
C SER A 349 4.10 -22.39 14.10
N ASN A 350 4.52 -21.31 13.43
CA ASN A 350 5.82 -20.68 13.60
C ASN A 350 5.64 -19.15 13.63
N ALA A 351 6.33 -18.49 14.56
CA ALA A 351 6.37 -17.03 14.65
C ALA A 351 7.81 -16.56 14.75
N THR A 352 8.19 -15.56 13.96
CA THR A 352 9.54 -14.98 14.09
C THR A 352 9.67 -14.21 15.39
N LEU A 353 10.81 -14.37 16.05
CA LEU A 353 11.19 -13.57 17.22
C LEU A 353 12.18 -12.46 16.83
N HIS A 354 12.41 -12.27 15.54
CA HIS A 354 13.26 -11.26 14.91
C HIS A 354 14.75 -11.39 15.24
N ASN A 355 15.15 -11.17 16.50
CA ASN A 355 16.52 -11.21 16.97
C ASN A 355 16.57 -11.46 18.49
N GLU A 356 17.78 -11.63 19.02
CA GLU A 356 18.04 -11.86 20.46
C GLU A 356 17.60 -10.67 21.33
N ASP A 357 17.78 -9.44 20.84
CA ASP A 357 17.39 -8.23 21.57
C ASP A 357 15.88 -8.18 21.83
N GLU A 358 15.07 -8.63 20.86
CA GLU A 358 13.61 -8.71 21.03
C GLU A 358 13.18 -9.78 22.02
N ILE A 359 13.86 -10.92 22.03
CA ILE A 359 13.62 -11.99 23.03
C ILE A 359 13.93 -11.46 24.43
N THR A 360 15.08 -10.83 24.59
CA THR A 360 15.52 -10.26 25.87
C THR A 360 14.60 -9.12 26.31
N ARG A 361 14.24 -8.21 25.40
CA ARG A 361 13.38 -7.07 25.70
C ARG A 361 11.98 -7.45 26.17
N LYS A 362 11.44 -8.53 25.58
CA LYS A 362 10.08 -9.03 25.86
C LYS A 362 10.08 -10.15 26.90
N ASP A 363 11.25 -10.59 27.38
CA ASP A 363 11.47 -11.74 28.30
C ASP A 363 10.75 -13.01 27.80
N ILE A 364 10.93 -13.34 26.51
CA ILE A 364 10.21 -14.46 25.88
C ILE A 364 10.82 -15.79 26.28
N ARG A 365 9.98 -16.72 26.77
CA ARG A 365 10.38 -18.05 27.21
C ARG A 365 9.53 -19.17 26.61
N ILE A 366 10.10 -20.36 26.51
CA ILE A 366 9.33 -21.56 26.13
C ILE A 366 8.27 -21.80 27.21
N GLY A 367 7.03 -22.04 26.78
CA GLY A 367 5.87 -22.22 27.65
C GLY A 367 5.02 -20.97 27.83
N ASP A 368 5.47 -19.80 27.38
CA ASP A 368 4.69 -18.56 27.46
C ASP A 368 3.43 -18.61 26.61
N THR A 369 2.38 -17.98 27.12
CA THR A 369 1.20 -17.65 26.33
C THR A 369 1.43 -16.29 25.68
N ILE A 370 1.40 -16.26 24.37
CA ILE A 370 1.71 -15.08 23.56
C ILE A 370 0.56 -14.72 22.64
N GLU A 371 0.40 -13.45 22.35
CA GLU A 371 -0.41 -12.98 21.24
C GLU A 371 0.48 -12.89 20.01
N ILE A 372 0.09 -13.62 18.97
CA ILE A 372 0.73 -13.52 17.65
C ILE A 372 -0.18 -12.78 16.69
N GLN A 373 0.44 -12.01 15.82
CA GLN A 373 -0.24 -11.36 14.71
C GLN A 373 0.36 -11.81 13.38
N ARG A 374 -0.46 -11.88 12.36
CA ARG A 374 0.03 -12.12 11.01
C ARG A 374 0.68 -10.84 10.49
N ALA A 375 1.96 -10.92 10.15
CA ALA A 375 2.79 -9.79 9.71
C ALA A 375 2.96 -9.76 8.18
N GLY A 376 1.94 -10.09 7.45
CA GLY A 376 1.93 -10.23 6.00
C GLY A 376 1.41 -11.63 5.62
N ASP A 377 1.00 -11.74 4.41
CA ASP A 377 0.42 -12.99 3.87
C ASP A 377 1.47 -14.00 3.42
#